data_95e46f6b080e5e8167f0347da41f9123
#
_entry.id   95e46f6b080e5e8167f0347da41f9123
#
_cell.length_a   1.000
_cell.length_b   1.000
_cell.length_c   1.000
_cell.angle_alpha   90.00
_cell.angle_beta   90.00
_cell.angle_gamma   90.00
#
_symmetry.space_group_name_H-M   'P 1'
#
loop_
_entity.id
_entity.type
_entity.pdbx_description
1 polymer ?
#
loop_
_entity_poly.entity_id
_entity_poly.type
_entity_poly.pdbx_seq_one_letter_code
_entity_poly.pdbx_strand_id
1 'polypeptide(L)'
;MPKRVVPEEARRRRRPTRQGVVLSETLIVQAALRMLREHGSAGLTARRLGAALGADPSTLYRYFAGMDDLARAIGDELMGRALDRWTATGDWRADLRTLGLALHSSYLAHPQAAVLAASRVSGRPREIAVDETILGILRGAGLPDPAAVRFYQAFIDLALAFAALDAGELALSAEARTRDEEMWDSTYARLPATTHPNIATTARLLAARMLHSAYPVVLDTLLDGIAAELAAAGARATD
;
A
#
# COMPACT_ATOMS: atom_id res chain seq x y z
N MET A 1 9.79 -0.09 30.09
CA MET A 1 10.00 1.35 29.89
C MET A 1 10.28 1.59 28.41
N PRO A 2 9.51 2.40 27.70
CA PRO A 2 9.78 2.70 26.29
C PRO A 2 11.11 3.48 26.18
N LYS A 3 12.04 3.00 25.35
CA LYS A 3 13.29 3.69 25.06
C LYS A 3 12.99 5.00 24.33
N ARG A 4 13.44 6.10 24.92
CA ARG A 4 13.27 7.46 24.44
C ARG A 4 13.92 7.62 23.07
N VAL A 5 13.12 7.85 22.04
CA VAL A 5 13.61 8.20 20.69
C VAL A 5 14.26 9.58 20.77
N VAL A 6 15.53 9.69 20.36
CA VAL A 6 16.28 10.95 20.40
C VAL A 6 15.85 11.83 19.21
N PRO A 7 15.45 13.10 19.41
CA PRO A 7 15.06 14.02 18.34
C PRO A 7 16.15 14.18 17.27
N GLU A 8 15.75 14.45 16.03
CA GLU A 8 16.63 14.53 14.84
C GLU A 8 17.79 15.54 14.99
N GLU A 9 17.59 16.65 15.68
CA GLU A 9 18.61 17.66 15.94
C GLU A 9 19.74 17.18 16.85
N ALA A 10 19.46 16.27 17.80
CA ALA A 10 20.49 15.67 18.66
C ALA A 10 21.30 14.57 17.95
N ARG A 11 20.88 14.16 16.74
CA ARG A 11 21.52 13.11 15.91
C ARG A 11 22.72 13.62 15.11
N ARG A 12 23.05 14.91 15.14
CA ARG A 12 24.10 15.56 14.32
C ARG A 12 25.55 15.13 14.62
N ARG A 13 25.84 14.33 15.64
CA ARG A 13 27.17 13.73 15.89
C ARG A 13 27.16 12.23 15.61
N ARG A 14 26.97 11.85 14.34
CA ARG A 14 26.95 10.45 13.94
C ARG A 14 28.34 9.98 13.54
N ARG A 15 28.88 8.98 14.24
CA ARG A 15 30.07 8.28 13.75
C ARG A 15 29.70 7.55 12.45
N PRO A 16 30.52 7.70 11.39
CA PRO A 16 30.32 6.91 10.17
C PRO A 16 30.37 5.41 10.49
N THR A 17 29.67 4.61 9.68
CA THR A 17 29.79 3.14 9.68
C THR A 17 31.22 2.75 9.30
N ARG A 18 31.54 1.44 9.40
CA ARG A 18 32.84 0.90 8.92
C ARG A 18 33.12 1.24 7.45
N GLN A 19 32.09 1.56 6.68
CA GLN A 19 32.16 1.96 5.26
C GLN A 19 32.13 3.48 5.06
N GLY A 20 32.27 4.29 6.11
CA GLY A 20 32.28 5.75 6.03
C GLY A 20 30.90 6.42 5.85
N VAL A 21 29.80 5.65 5.87
CA VAL A 21 28.44 6.12 5.62
C VAL A 21 27.77 6.59 6.92
N VAL A 22 27.17 7.77 6.90
CA VAL A 22 26.33 8.27 7.99
C VAL A 22 24.92 7.70 7.84
N LEU A 23 24.47 6.86 8.79
CA LEU A 23 23.15 6.27 8.78
C LEU A 23 22.06 7.31 8.97
N SER A 24 20.97 7.13 8.23
CA SER A 24 19.70 7.87 8.39
C SER A 24 18.53 6.88 8.35
N GLU A 25 17.34 7.29 8.81
CA GLU A 25 16.13 6.47 8.70
C GLU A 25 15.87 6.12 7.24
N THR A 26 15.93 7.09 6.34
CA THR A 26 15.77 6.89 4.90
C THR A 26 16.73 5.83 4.35
N LEU A 27 18.02 5.91 4.69
CA LEU A 27 19.00 4.93 4.22
C LEU A 27 18.70 3.52 4.72
N ILE A 28 18.26 3.39 5.98
CA ILE A 28 17.91 2.10 6.58
C ILE A 28 16.65 1.53 5.90
N VAL A 29 15.61 2.35 5.66
CA VAL A 29 14.39 1.95 4.96
C VAL A 29 14.71 1.52 3.52
N GLN A 30 15.54 2.26 2.79
CA GLN A 30 15.98 1.89 1.45
C GLN A 30 16.75 0.54 1.42
N ALA A 31 17.61 0.31 2.40
CA ALA A 31 18.31 -0.97 2.53
C ALA A 31 17.33 -2.11 2.86
N ALA A 32 16.36 -1.86 3.74
CA ALA A 32 15.33 -2.84 4.07
C ALA A 32 14.47 -3.21 2.85
N LEU A 33 14.06 -2.23 2.04
CA LEU A 33 13.32 -2.46 0.79
C LEU A 33 14.12 -3.29 -0.22
N ARG A 34 15.43 -3.04 -0.35
CA ARG A 34 16.31 -3.88 -1.19
C ARG A 34 16.37 -5.31 -0.67
N MET A 35 16.56 -5.49 0.65
CA MET A 35 16.62 -6.82 1.25
C MET A 35 15.32 -7.61 1.11
N LEU A 36 14.17 -6.94 1.28
CA LEU A 36 12.86 -7.56 1.06
C LEU A 36 12.71 -8.06 -0.38
N ARG A 37 13.16 -7.28 -1.36
CA ARG A 37 13.14 -7.67 -2.78
C ARG A 37 14.06 -8.86 -3.08
N GLU A 38 15.26 -8.89 -2.49
CA GLU A 38 16.29 -9.89 -2.77
C GLU A 38 16.11 -11.19 -1.97
N HIS A 39 15.58 -11.10 -0.76
CA HIS A 39 15.59 -12.21 0.20
C HIS A 39 14.22 -12.48 0.84
N GLY A 40 13.17 -11.76 0.43
CA GLY A 40 11.82 -11.87 1.00
C GLY A 40 11.74 -11.39 2.46
N SER A 41 10.54 -11.52 3.03
CA SER A 41 10.27 -11.09 4.41
C SER A 41 11.08 -11.86 5.46
N ALA A 42 11.29 -13.16 5.27
CA ALA A 42 12.15 -13.99 6.14
C ALA A 42 13.62 -13.55 6.15
N GLY A 43 14.05 -12.85 5.10
CA GLY A 43 15.40 -12.29 4.99
C GLY A 43 15.63 -11.03 5.80
N LEU A 44 14.57 -10.28 6.15
CA LEU A 44 14.67 -9.01 6.84
C LEU A 44 14.80 -9.20 8.36
N THR A 45 16.05 -9.18 8.84
CA THR A 45 16.38 -9.22 10.27
C THR A 45 17.31 -8.07 10.63
N ALA A 46 17.28 -7.61 11.90
CA ALA A 46 18.17 -6.55 12.37
C ALA A 46 19.65 -6.88 12.14
N ARG A 47 20.05 -8.17 12.33
CA ARG A 47 21.42 -8.62 12.12
C ARG A 47 21.84 -8.52 10.65
N ARG A 48 21.01 -8.99 9.73
CA ARG A 48 21.29 -8.93 8.28
C ARG A 48 21.29 -7.50 7.77
N LEU A 49 20.33 -6.69 8.23
CA LEU A 49 20.24 -5.28 7.86
C LEU A 49 21.43 -4.48 8.38
N GLY A 50 21.86 -4.72 9.62
CA GLY A 50 23.09 -4.14 10.17
C GLY A 50 24.30 -4.52 9.33
N ALA A 51 24.48 -5.82 9.00
CA ALA A 51 25.57 -6.28 8.15
C ALA A 51 25.57 -5.61 6.76
N ALA A 52 24.40 -5.51 6.11
CA ALA A 52 24.25 -4.83 4.80
C ALA A 52 24.61 -3.35 4.85
N LEU A 53 24.44 -2.71 6.00
CA LEU A 53 24.76 -1.29 6.22
C LEU A 53 26.17 -1.06 6.80
N GLY A 54 26.93 -2.12 7.04
CA GLY A 54 28.26 -2.04 7.70
C GLY A 54 28.17 -1.51 9.14
N ALA A 55 27.05 -1.75 9.83
CA ALA A 55 26.74 -1.24 11.16
C ALA A 55 26.44 -2.39 12.13
N ASP A 56 26.64 -2.13 13.42
CA ASP A 56 26.17 -3.03 14.46
C ASP A 56 24.63 -3.03 14.50
N PRO A 57 23.98 -4.19 14.66
CA PRO A 57 22.52 -4.28 14.75
C PRO A 57 21.90 -3.37 15.83
N SER A 58 22.61 -3.16 16.95
CA SER A 58 22.17 -2.26 18.02
C SER A 58 22.07 -0.80 17.57
N THR A 59 22.79 -0.42 16.52
CA THR A 59 22.72 0.93 15.94
C THR A 59 21.34 1.19 15.30
N LEU A 60 20.68 0.18 14.75
CA LEU A 60 19.36 0.30 14.15
C LEU A 60 18.31 0.71 15.18
N TYR A 61 18.44 0.20 16.42
CA TYR A 61 17.52 0.52 17.53
C TYR A 61 17.65 1.95 18.05
N ARG A 62 18.58 2.74 17.52
CA ARG A 62 18.65 4.19 17.74
C ARG A 62 17.70 4.96 16.82
N TYR A 63 17.27 4.34 15.71
CA TYR A 63 16.39 4.92 14.70
C TYR A 63 14.97 4.37 14.82
N PHE A 64 14.84 3.09 15.13
CA PHE A 64 13.58 2.37 15.19
C PHE A 64 13.45 1.65 16.53
N ALA A 65 12.26 1.69 17.14
CA ALA A 65 12.00 1.01 18.41
C ALA A 65 12.06 -0.53 18.28
N GLY A 66 12.01 -1.05 17.05
CA GLY A 66 12.09 -2.47 16.71
C GLY A 66 11.82 -2.72 15.23
N MET A 67 11.75 -3.98 14.85
CA MET A 67 11.43 -4.38 13.46
C MET A 67 9.99 -3.97 13.06
N ASP A 68 9.08 -3.92 14.02
CA ASP A 68 7.71 -3.46 13.81
C ASP A 68 7.67 -1.96 13.45
N ASP A 69 8.46 -1.12 14.12
CA ASP A 69 8.59 0.30 13.80
C ASP A 69 9.28 0.53 12.44
N LEU A 70 10.25 -0.32 12.08
CA LEU A 70 10.82 -0.32 10.73
C LEU A 70 9.78 -0.70 9.67
N ALA A 71 8.90 -1.67 9.94
CA ALA A 71 7.82 -2.03 9.02
C ALA A 71 6.86 -0.85 8.79
N ARG A 72 6.51 -0.09 9.83
CA ARG A 72 5.72 1.14 9.70
C ARG A 72 6.44 2.20 8.85
N ALA A 73 7.74 2.37 9.05
CA ALA A 73 8.52 3.31 8.26
C ALA A 73 8.63 2.89 6.78
N ILE A 74 8.60 1.60 6.49
CA ILE A 74 8.52 1.08 5.12
C ILE A 74 7.16 1.45 4.51
N GLY A 75 6.05 1.27 5.24
CA GLY A 75 4.71 1.67 4.78
C GLY A 75 4.63 3.18 4.48
N ASP A 76 5.11 4.01 5.41
CA ASP A 76 5.20 5.47 5.25
C ASP A 76 5.99 5.86 3.98
N GLU A 77 7.12 5.22 3.73
CA GLU A 77 7.92 5.44 2.52
C GLU A 77 7.15 5.06 1.25
N LEU A 78 6.43 3.93 1.23
CA LEU A 78 5.66 3.50 0.07
C LEU A 78 4.50 4.46 -0.22
N MET A 79 3.79 4.93 0.80
CA MET A 79 2.76 5.96 0.67
C MET A 79 3.33 7.27 0.11
N GLY A 80 4.44 7.72 0.67
CA GLY A 80 5.08 8.94 0.21
C GLY A 80 5.54 8.88 -1.25
N ARG A 81 6.03 7.73 -1.71
CA ARG A 81 6.41 7.55 -3.12
C ARG A 81 5.22 7.68 -4.08
N ALA A 82 4.03 7.30 -3.64
CA ALA A 82 2.82 7.52 -4.42
C ALA A 82 2.51 9.01 -4.52
N LEU A 83 2.57 9.73 -3.41
CA LEU A 83 2.32 11.16 -3.37
C LEU A 83 3.37 11.96 -4.16
N ASP A 84 4.65 11.58 -4.11
CA ASP A 84 5.74 12.22 -4.86
C ASP A 84 5.56 12.14 -6.38
N ARG A 85 4.79 11.17 -6.88
CA ARG A 85 4.50 10.96 -8.31
C ARG A 85 3.16 11.51 -8.74
N TRP A 86 2.33 11.91 -7.78
CA TRP A 86 1.01 12.43 -8.04
C TRP A 86 1.02 13.96 -8.18
N THR A 87 0.14 14.49 -9.00
CA THR A 87 -0.02 15.93 -9.20
C THR A 87 -1.50 16.24 -9.29
N ALA A 88 -1.96 17.20 -8.51
CA ALA A 88 -3.34 17.66 -8.53
C ALA A 88 -3.71 18.28 -9.89
N THR A 89 -4.88 17.95 -10.41
CA THR A 89 -5.46 18.51 -11.61
C THR A 89 -6.57 19.49 -11.31
N GLY A 90 -7.14 19.44 -10.09
CA GLY A 90 -8.32 20.17 -9.67
C GLY A 90 -9.64 19.46 -10.01
N ASP A 91 -9.60 18.34 -10.71
CA ASP A 91 -10.72 17.41 -10.86
C ASP A 91 -10.65 16.36 -9.78
N TRP A 92 -11.54 16.42 -8.80
CA TRP A 92 -11.55 15.53 -7.64
C TRP A 92 -11.55 14.05 -8.03
N ARG A 93 -12.29 13.69 -9.10
CA ARG A 93 -12.42 12.29 -9.53
C ARG A 93 -11.13 11.80 -10.17
N ALA A 94 -10.55 12.58 -11.07
CA ALA A 94 -9.26 12.28 -11.69
C ALA A 94 -8.15 12.25 -10.65
N ASP A 95 -8.16 13.16 -9.69
CA ASP A 95 -7.18 13.28 -8.63
C ASP A 95 -7.22 12.07 -7.69
N LEU A 96 -8.37 11.67 -7.18
CA LEU A 96 -8.51 10.45 -6.36
C LEU A 96 -8.17 9.19 -7.15
N ARG A 97 -8.63 9.09 -8.41
CA ARG A 97 -8.32 7.93 -9.23
C ARG A 97 -6.83 7.74 -9.45
N THR A 98 -6.14 8.81 -9.83
CA THR A 98 -4.69 8.73 -10.09
C THR A 98 -3.90 8.52 -8.80
N LEU A 99 -4.29 9.13 -7.70
CA LEU A 99 -3.66 8.91 -6.38
C LEU A 99 -3.86 7.46 -5.90
N GLY A 100 -5.07 6.93 -6.02
CA GLY A 100 -5.37 5.54 -5.65
C GLY A 100 -4.53 4.55 -6.45
N LEU A 101 -4.47 4.72 -7.78
CA LEU A 101 -3.63 3.88 -8.64
C LEU A 101 -2.13 4.03 -8.31
N ALA A 102 -1.66 5.23 -7.96
CA ALA A 102 -0.28 5.47 -7.56
C ALA A 102 0.05 4.78 -6.23
N LEU A 103 -0.86 4.83 -5.25
CA LEU A 103 -0.72 4.11 -3.97
C LEU A 103 -0.60 2.61 -4.22
N HIS A 104 -1.56 2.01 -4.91
CA HIS A 104 -1.54 0.59 -5.25
C HIS A 104 -0.24 0.19 -5.98
N SER A 105 0.13 0.93 -7.03
CA SER A 105 1.35 0.67 -7.80
C SER A 105 2.63 0.79 -6.96
N SER A 106 2.69 1.74 -6.00
CA SER A 106 3.83 1.91 -5.12
C SER A 106 4.08 0.68 -4.24
N TYR A 107 3.00 0.06 -3.75
CA TYR A 107 3.07 -1.18 -2.99
C TYR A 107 3.41 -2.38 -3.87
N LEU A 108 2.81 -2.50 -5.06
CA LEU A 108 3.10 -3.59 -6.00
C LEU A 108 4.56 -3.60 -6.50
N ALA A 109 5.21 -2.44 -6.56
CA ALA A 109 6.64 -2.36 -6.87
C ALA A 109 7.54 -3.02 -5.82
N HIS A 110 6.98 -3.33 -4.63
CA HIS A 110 7.66 -3.95 -3.50
C HIS A 110 6.78 -5.01 -2.81
N PRO A 111 6.43 -6.13 -3.47
CA PRO A 111 5.40 -7.07 -2.99
C PRO A 111 5.66 -7.59 -1.57
N GLN A 112 6.90 -7.97 -1.26
CA GLN A 112 7.26 -8.45 0.09
C GLN A 112 7.15 -7.36 1.16
N ALA A 113 7.37 -6.09 0.80
CA ALA A 113 7.18 -4.96 1.69
C ALA A 113 5.69 -4.65 1.86
N ALA A 114 4.90 -4.77 0.79
CA ALA A 114 3.45 -4.57 0.82
C ALA A 114 2.76 -5.52 1.80
N VAL A 115 3.05 -6.82 1.71
CA VAL A 115 2.52 -7.84 2.64
C VAL A 115 2.88 -7.52 4.10
N LEU A 116 4.07 -6.94 4.34
CA LEU A 116 4.52 -6.57 5.69
C LEU A 116 3.84 -5.30 6.22
N ALA A 117 3.59 -4.31 5.36
CA ALA A 117 3.31 -2.94 5.76
C ALA A 117 1.87 -2.45 5.50
N ALA A 118 1.14 -3.04 4.53
CA ALA A 118 -0.18 -2.53 4.10
C ALA A 118 -1.24 -2.50 5.22
N SER A 119 -1.16 -3.38 6.20
CA SER A 119 -2.09 -3.43 7.35
C SER A 119 -1.64 -2.58 8.56
N ARG A 120 -0.59 -1.76 8.39
CA ARG A 120 0.02 -1.01 9.50
C ARG A 120 -0.26 0.48 9.39
N VAL A 121 -0.78 1.06 10.45
CA VAL A 121 -0.83 2.52 10.62
C VAL A 121 0.54 2.98 11.11
N SER A 122 1.18 3.88 10.36
CA SER A 122 2.52 4.36 10.69
C SER A 122 2.50 5.57 11.64
N GLY A 123 1.52 6.46 11.49
CA GLY A 123 1.45 7.75 12.15
C GLY A 123 2.63 8.65 11.79
N ARG A 124 3.27 8.42 10.65
CA ARG A 124 4.48 9.13 10.19
C ARG A 124 4.12 10.21 9.17
N PRO A 125 5.04 11.16 8.93
CA PRO A 125 4.73 12.38 8.15
C PRO A 125 4.21 12.14 6.74
N ARG A 126 4.66 11.08 6.03
CA ARG A 126 4.26 10.84 4.65
C ARG A 126 2.87 10.21 4.55
N GLU A 127 2.52 9.31 5.47
CA GLU A 127 1.15 8.80 5.62
C GLU A 127 0.20 9.96 5.94
N ILE A 128 0.52 10.79 6.94
CA ILE A 128 -0.29 11.96 7.30
C ILE A 128 -0.49 12.90 6.11
N ALA A 129 0.53 13.09 5.27
CA ALA A 129 0.41 13.93 4.07
C ALA A 129 -0.52 13.31 3.01
N VAL A 130 -0.53 12.00 2.86
CA VAL A 130 -1.48 11.30 1.99
C VAL A 130 -2.91 11.44 2.50
N ASP A 131 -3.11 11.24 3.80
CA ASP A 131 -4.42 11.36 4.46
C ASP A 131 -4.99 12.77 4.31
N GLU A 132 -4.17 13.79 4.58
CA GLU A 132 -4.53 15.20 4.40
C GLU A 132 -4.90 15.51 2.95
N THR A 133 -4.14 14.96 2.00
CA THR A 133 -4.41 15.15 0.56
C THR A 133 -5.76 14.56 0.16
N ILE A 134 -6.05 13.32 0.56
CA ILE A 134 -7.32 12.66 0.22
C ILE A 134 -8.51 13.41 0.84
N LEU A 135 -8.41 13.75 2.14
CA LEU A 135 -9.46 14.51 2.83
C LEU A 135 -9.63 15.89 2.20
N GLY A 136 -8.55 16.56 1.82
CA GLY A 136 -8.58 17.84 1.13
C GLY A 136 -9.32 17.78 -0.21
N ILE A 137 -9.10 16.73 -1.01
CA ILE A 137 -9.79 16.51 -2.28
C ILE A 137 -11.30 16.28 -2.03
N LEU A 138 -11.67 15.40 -1.09
CA LEU A 138 -13.05 15.04 -0.80
C LEU A 138 -13.85 16.24 -0.28
N ARG A 139 -13.28 17.02 0.65
CA ARG A 139 -13.89 18.23 1.20
C ARG A 139 -13.95 19.35 0.15
N GLY A 140 -12.90 19.51 -0.64
CA GLY A 140 -12.85 20.47 -1.74
C GLY A 140 -13.86 20.18 -2.84
N ALA A 141 -14.23 18.92 -3.05
CA ALA A 141 -15.32 18.52 -3.95
C ALA A 141 -16.72 18.87 -3.44
N GLY A 142 -16.86 19.23 -2.15
CA GLY A 142 -18.13 19.64 -1.55
C GLY A 142 -18.77 18.58 -0.64
N LEU A 143 -18.08 17.51 -0.28
CA LEU A 143 -18.59 16.55 0.71
C LEU A 143 -18.61 17.18 2.12
N PRO A 144 -19.72 17.01 2.90
CA PRO A 144 -19.73 17.30 4.32
C PRO A 144 -18.71 16.44 5.08
N ASP A 145 -18.13 16.96 6.17
CA ASP A 145 -17.09 16.28 6.93
C ASP A 145 -17.39 14.81 7.29
N PRO A 146 -18.61 14.44 7.76
CA PRO A 146 -18.92 13.03 8.05
C PRO A 146 -18.86 12.12 6.81
N ALA A 147 -19.27 12.62 5.65
CA ALA A 147 -19.19 11.89 4.39
C ALA A 147 -17.74 11.81 3.88
N ALA A 148 -17.00 12.92 3.95
CA ALA A 148 -15.60 12.97 3.56
C ALA A 148 -14.76 11.95 4.35
N VAL A 149 -14.94 11.87 5.68
CA VAL A 149 -14.24 10.88 6.53
C VAL A 149 -14.63 9.45 6.18
N ARG A 150 -15.92 9.17 5.94
CA ARG A 150 -16.40 7.83 5.55
C ARG A 150 -15.79 7.39 4.21
N PHE A 151 -15.78 8.27 3.21
CA PHE A 151 -15.18 7.96 1.91
C PHE A 151 -13.65 7.92 1.93
N TYR A 152 -13.00 8.74 2.74
CA TYR A 152 -11.57 8.64 3.00
C TYR A 152 -11.20 7.25 3.51
N GLN A 153 -11.89 6.78 4.57
CA GLN A 153 -11.62 5.46 5.13
C GLN A 153 -11.84 4.36 4.08
N ALA A 154 -12.97 4.40 3.36
CA ALA A 154 -13.24 3.43 2.30
C ALA A 154 -12.15 3.45 1.21
N PHE A 155 -11.68 4.63 0.82
CA PHE A 155 -10.67 4.80 -0.21
C PHE A 155 -9.30 4.22 0.21
N ILE A 156 -8.83 4.55 1.42
CA ILE A 156 -7.51 4.10 1.87
C ILE A 156 -7.51 2.60 2.18
N ASP A 157 -8.56 2.10 2.84
CA ASP A 157 -8.70 0.68 3.14
C ASP A 157 -8.77 -0.15 1.85
N LEU A 158 -9.52 0.33 0.84
CA LEU A 158 -9.61 -0.32 -0.46
C LEU A 158 -8.24 -0.38 -1.16
N ALA A 159 -7.52 0.74 -1.21
CA ALA A 159 -6.21 0.82 -1.86
C ALA A 159 -5.20 -0.14 -1.20
N LEU A 160 -5.15 -0.15 0.14
CA LEU A 160 -4.22 -0.98 0.90
C LEU A 160 -4.61 -2.46 0.90
N ALA A 161 -5.91 -2.79 0.98
CA ALA A 161 -6.37 -4.17 0.93
C ALA A 161 -6.06 -4.83 -0.41
N PHE A 162 -6.35 -4.14 -1.53
CA PHE A 162 -5.99 -4.64 -2.86
C PHE A 162 -4.48 -4.67 -3.08
N ALA A 163 -3.74 -3.68 -2.59
CA ALA A 163 -2.29 -3.72 -2.66
C ALA A 163 -1.70 -4.91 -1.91
N ALA A 164 -2.24 -5.27 -0.74
CA ALA A 164 -1.82 -6.45 0.01
C ALA A 164 -2.21 -7.76 -0.68
N LEU A 165 -3.43 -7.84 -1.22
CA LEU A 165 -3.94 -9.02 -1.94
C LEU A 165 -3.10 -9.30 -3.19
N ASP A 166 -2.97 -8.31 -4.06
CA ASP A 166 -2.25 -8.43 -5.32
C ASP A 166 -0.74 -8.64 -5.10
N ALA A 167 -0.16 -7.99 -4.08
CA ALA A 167 1.21 -8.23 -3.69
C ALA A 167 1.43 -9.64 -3.12
N GLY A 168 0.44 -10.18 -2.40
CA GLY A 168 0.46 -11.56 -1.92
C GLY A 168 0.56 -12.56 -3.08
N GLU A 169 -0.22 -12.35 -4.12
CA GLU A 169 -0.17 -13.16 -5.34
C GLU A 169 1.19 -13.05 -6.05
N LEU A 170 1.71 -11.83 -6.21
CA LEU A 170 3.04 -11.60 -6.81
C LEU A 170 4.19 -12.20 -5.98
N ALA A 171 4.00 -12.36 -4.67
CA ALA A 171 4.98 -12.95 -3.77
C ALA A 171 4.99 -14.49 -3.80
N LEU A 172 3.99 -15.14 -4.44
CA LEU A 172 3.97 -16.59 -4.64
C LEU A 172 5.09 -17.04 -5.57
N SER A 173 5.52 -18.30 -5.42
CA SER A 173 6.42 -18.92 -6.39
C SER A 173 5.74 -19.07 -7.76
N ALA A 174 6.54 -19.17 -8.83
CA ALA A 174 6.01 -19.40 -10.18
C ALA A 174 5.16 -20.68 -10.24
N GLU A 175 5.62 -21.74 -9.56
CA GLU A 175 4.91 -23.03 -9.52
C GLU A 175 3.56 -22.93 -8.78
N ALA A 176 3.48 -22.10 -7.73
CA ALA A 176 2.22 -21.87 -7.01
C ALA A 176 1.21 -21.14 -7.90
N ARG A 177 1.65 -20.07 -8.57
CA ARG A 177 0.79 -19.34 -9.51
C ARG A 177 0.29 -20.20 -10.66
N THR A 178 1.19 -20.96 -11.32
CA THR A 178 0.79 -21.89 -12.39
C THR A 178 -0.23 -22.91 -11.90
N ARG A 179 -0.08 -23.41 -10.67
CA ARG A 179 -1.04 -24.38 -10.09
C ARG A 179 -2.41 -23.74 -9.87
N ASP A 180 -2.47 -22.49 -9.44
CA ASP A 180 -3.72 -21.77 -9.24
C ASP A 180 -4.42 -21.48 -10.59
N GLU A 181 -3.66 -21.11 -11.63
CA GLU A 181 -4.16 -20.94 -13.00
C GLU A 181 -4.73 -22.25 -13.55
N GLU A 182 -4.00 -23.36 -13.43
CA GLU A 182 -4.42 -24.70 -13.84
C GLU A 182 -5.67 -25.17 -13.10
N MET A 183 -5.84 -24.80 -11.82
CA MET A 183 -7.01 -25.11 -11.02
C MET A 183 -8.28 -24.49 -11.62
N TRP A 184 -8.19 -23.25 -12.12
CA TRP A 184 -9.31 -22.59 -12.81
C TRP A 184 -9.71 -23.35 -14.07
N ASP A 185 -8.77 -23.69 -14.94
CA ASP A 185 -9.03 -24.37 -16.20
C ASP A 185 -9.50 -25.82 -16.00
N SER A 186 -8.92 -26.50 -15.03
CA SER A 186 -9.25 -27.92 -14.78
C SER A 186 -10.54 -28.11 -13.99
N THR A 187 -10.88 -27.20 -13.09
CA THR A 187 -12.02 -27.33 -12.17
C THR A 187 -13.18 -26.44 -12.58
N TYR A 188 -12.99 -25.10 -12.54
CA TYR A 188 -14.11 -24.17 -12.72
C TYR A 188 -14.67 -24.17 -14.15
N ALA A 189 -13.80 -24.25 -15.18
CA ALA A 189 -14.24 -24.28 -16.57
C ALA A 189 -15.03 -25.56 -16.96
N ARG A 190 -14.96 -26.60 -16.13
CA ARG A 190 -15.60 -27.92 -16.40
C ARG A 190 -16.81 -28.20 -15.53
N LEU A 191 -17.22 -27.28 -14.68
CA LEU A 191 -18.40 -27.46 -13.83
C LEU A 191 -19.67 -27.60 -14.67
N PRO A 192 -20.54 -28.65 -14.38
CA PRO A 192 -21.73 -28.89 -15.17
C PRO A 192 -22.77 -27.78 -15.01
N ALA A 193 -23.36 -27.34 -16.11
CA ALA A 193 -24.42 -26.32 -16.11
C ALA A 193 -25.66 -26.70 -15.31
N THR A 194 -25.90 -28.01 -15.14
CA THR A 194 -27.03 -28.54 -14.36
C THR A 194 -26.93 -28.25 -12.87
N THR A 195 -25.70 -28.17 -12.33
CA THR A 195 -25.45 -27.94 -10.91
C THR A 195 -24.83 -26.56 -10.66
N HIS A 196 -24.14 -25.99 -11.66
CA HIS A 196 -23.41 -24.70 -11.55
C HIS A 196 -23.70 -23.79 -12.76
N PRO A 197 -24.98 -23.44 -13.05
CA PRO A 197 -25.36 -22.75 -14.27
C PRO A 197 -24.67 -21.37 -14.43
N ASN A 198 -24.49 -20.63 -13.35
CA ASN A 198 -23.89 -19.30 -13.38
C ASN A 198 -22.39 -19.37 -13.74
N ILE A 199 -21.64 -20.29 -13.11
CA ILE A 199 -20.22 -20.49 -13.42
C ILE A 199 -20.06 -20.98 -14.85
N ALA A 200 -20.83 -22.02 -15.26
CA ALA A 200 -20.73 -22.56 -16.61
C ALA A 200 -20.98 -21.49 -17.69
N THR A 201 -21.96 -20.60 -17.47
CA THR A 201 -22.28 -19.50 -18.41
C THR A 201 -21.18 -18.46 -18.48
N THR A 202 -20.52 -18.17 -17.36
CA THR A 202 -19.54 -17.08 -17.25
C THR A 202 -18.08 -17.56 -17.26
N ALA A 203 -17.82 -18.86 -17.36
CA ALA A 203 -16.50 -19.48 -17.19
C ALA A 203 -15.39 -18.80 -18.00
N ARG A 204 -15.63 -18.50 -19.28
CA ARG A 204 -14.64 -17.81 -20.14
C ARG A 204 -14.33 -16.38 -19.67
N LEU A 205 -15.34 -15.67 -19.19
CA LEU A 205 -15.17 -14.29 -18.68
C LEU A 205 -14.41 -14.31 -17.35
N LEU A 206 -14.72 -15.28 -16.49
CA LEU A 206 -14.02 -15.48 -15.23
C LEU A 206 -12.54 -15.78 -15.48
N ALA A 207 -12.21 -16.76 -16.31
CA ALA A 207 -10.84 -17.11 -16.65
C ALA A 207 -10.04 -15.90 -17.19
N ALA A 208 -10.63 -15.10 -18.08
CA ALA A 208 -9.99 -13.90 -18.64
C ALA A 208 -9.74 -12.80 -17.59
N ARG A 209 -10.48 -12.80 -16.46
CA ARG A 209 -10.38 -11.78 -15.41
C ARG A 209 -9.47 -12.19 -14.26
N MET A 210 -9.30 -13.49 -14.00
CA MET A 210 -8.56 -14.01 -12.85
C MET A 210 -7.10 -13.58 -12.78
N LEU A 211 -6.50 -13.23 -13.92
CA LEU A 211 -5.11 -12.76 -14.01
C LEU A 211 -4.95 -11.25 -13.88
N HIS A 212 -6.03 -10.52 -13.57
CA HIS A 212 -6.02 -9.07 -13.52
C HIS A 212 -6.56 -8.57 -12.18
N SER A 213 -5.85 -7.65 -11.57
CA SER A 213 -6.35 -6.97 -10.37
C SER A 213 -7.73 -6.35 -10.60
N ALA A 214 -8.65 -6.60 -9.68
CA ALA A 214 -9.96 -5.96 -9.69
C ALA A 214 -9.91 -4.51 -9.15
N TYR A 215 -8.77 -4.06 -8.62
CA TYR A 215 -8.64 -2.78 -7.97
C TYR A 215 -9.14 -1.58 -8.83
N PRO A 216 -8.74 -1.44 -10.11
CA PRO A 216 -9.22 -0.30 -10.92
C PRO A 216 -10.75 -0.25 -11.03
N VAL A 217 -11.41 -1.41 -11.16
CA VAL A 217 -12.88 -1.48 -11.26
C VAL A 217 -13.53 -1.11 -9.95
N VAL A 218 -13.02 -1.61 -8.83
CA VAL A 218 -13.59 -1.33 -7.50
C VAL A 218 -13.34 0.12 -7.10
N LEU A 219 -12.17 0.68 -7.45
CA LEU A 219 -11.87 2.10 -7.27
C LEU A 219 -12.87 2.97 -8.06
N ASP A 220 -13.09 2.68 -9.34
CA ASP A 220 -14.05 3.42 -10.17
C ASP A 220 -15.48 3.33 -9.58
N THR A 221 -15.88 2.17 -9.05
CA THR A 221 -17.17 1.98 -8.34
C THR A 221 -17.27 2.85 -7.08
N LEU A 222 -16.18 2.96 -6.29
CA LEU A 222 -16.13 3.86 -5.13
C LEU A 222 -16.29 5.32 -5.56
N LEU A 223 -15.61 5.74 -6.64
CA LEU A 223 -15.71 7.10 -7.19
C LEU A 223 -17.12 7.42 -7.71
N ASP A 224 -17.83 6.45 -8.27
CA ASP A 224 -19.24 6.58 -8.64
C ASP A 224 -20.13 6.81 -7.39
N GLY A 225 -19.84 6.09 -6.30
CA GLY A 225 -20.50 6.29 -5.02
C GLY A 225 -20.28 7.70 -4.45
N ILE A 226 -19.06 8.23 -4.55
CA ILE A 226 -18.75 9.61 -4.16
C ILE A 226 -19.54 10.62 -5.03
N ALA A 227 -19.57 10.41 -6.34
CA ALA A 227 -20.31 11.29 -7.25
C ALA A 227 -21.83 11.32 -6.92
N ALA A 228 -22.41 10.16 -6.60
CA ALA A 228 -23.81 10.07 -6.19
C ALA A 228 -24.09 10.83 -4.86
N GLU A 229 -23.20 10.73 -3.88
CA GLU A 229 -23.33 11.46 -2.60
C GLU A 229 -23.21 12.99 -2.81
N LEU A 230 -22.27 13.43 -3.67
CA LEU A 230 -22.12 14.84 -4.03
C LEU A 230 -23.38 15.40 -4.69
N ALA A 231 -23.98 14.65 -5.63
CA ALA A 231 -25.25 15.04 -6.27
C ALA A 231 -26.39 15.16 -5.26
N ALA A 232 -26.49 14.21 -4.32
CA ALA A 232 -27.49 14.24 -3.27
C ALA A 232 -27.27 15.38 -2.26
N ALA A 233 -26.02 15.74 -1.96
CA ALA A 233 -25.69 16.86 -1.10
C ALA A 233 -26.05 18.21 -1.76
N GLY A 234 -25.77 18.36 -3.06
CA GLY A 234 -26.17 19.55 -3.83
C GLY A 234 -27.67 19.75 -3.90
N ALA A 235 -28.44 18.66 -4.08
CA ALA A 235 -29.91 18.74 -4.08
C ALA A 235 -30.48 19.23 -2.73
N ARG A 236 -29.93 18.75 -1.62
CA ARG A 236 -30.33 19.15 -0.24
C ARG A 236 -29.98 20.61 0.10
N ALA A 237 -29.00 21.21 -0.56
CA ALA A 237 -28.61 22.61 -0.33
C ALA A 237 -29.46 23.63 -1.11
N THR A 238 -30.26 23.17 -2.09
CA THR A 238 -31.13 23.99 -2.93
C THR A 238 -32.61 23.97 -2.50
N ASP A 239 -32.99 23.07 -1.59
CA ASP A 239 -34.28 23.02 -0.91
C ASP A 239 -34.22 23.78 0.43
#